data_a8d4696573cb1104f93e9fd82a7244c9
#
_entry.id   a8d4696573cb1104f93e9fd82a7244c9
#
_cell.length_a   1.000
_cell.length_b   1.000
_cell.length_c   1.000
_cell.angle_alpha   90.00
_cell.angle_beta   90.00
_cell.angle_gamma   90.00
#
_symmetry.space_group_name_H-M   'P 1'
#
loop_
_entity.id
_entity.type
_entity.pdbx_description
1 polymer ?
#
loop_
_entity_poly.entity_id
_entity_poly.type
_entity_poly.pdbx_seq_one_letter_code
_entity_poly.pdbx_strand_id
1 'polypeptide(L)'
;MQLVFLPSTRSDLLWMRTYYAHVFPDGAKRAAKQYGKACSIIRKNPFVGHPVEEIEDVREFSIPQTPFSFIYRAVGDRIEVLRVWDQRNDR
;
A
#
# COMPACT_ATOMS: atom_id res chain seq x y z
N MET A 1 -7.58 -9.37 10.50
CA MET A 1 -8.63 -8.44 10.04
C MET A 1 -8.75 -8.47 8.52
N GLN A 2 -9.93 -8.19 8.00
CA GLN A 2 -10.14 -8.12 6.56
C GLN A 2 -9.49 -6.86 5.99
N LEU A 3 -8.81 -7.01 4.85
CA LEU A 3 -8.18 -5.90 4.14
C LEU A 3 -9.04 -5.52 2.94
N VAL A 4 -9.48 -4.27 2.88
CA VAL A 4 -10.37 -3.78 1.83
C VAL A 4 -9.68 -2.62 1.11
N PHE A 5 -9.55 -2.73 -0.21
CA PHE A 5 -9.01 -1.64 -1.03
C PHE A 5 -10.17 -0.76 -1.48
N LEU A 6 -10.16 0.50 -1.04
CA LEU A 6 -11.24 1.42 -1.40
C LEU A 6 -11.13 1.84 -2.87
N PRO A 7 -12.23 2.34 -3.46
CA PRO A 7 -12.22 2.81 -4.86
C PRO A 7 -11.13 3.84 -5.16
N SER A 8 -10.73 4.63 -4.16
CA SER A 8 -9.65 5.62 -4.29
C SER A 8 -8.30 5.00 -4.65
N THR A 9 -8.11 3.69 -4.47
CA THR A 9 -6.87 3.01 -4.83
C THR A 9 -6.81 2.57 -6.29
N ARG A 10 -7.92 2.67 -7.02
CA ARG A 10 -8.01 2.10 -8.37
C ARG A 10 -6.95 2.64 -9.32
N SER A 11 -6.81 3.95 -9.40
CA SER A 11 -5.81 4.56 -10.29
C SER A 11 -4.39 4.28 -9.81
N ASP A 12 -4.18 4.20 -8.49
CA ASP A 12 -2.87 3.86 -7.92
C ASP A 12 -2.45 2.46 -8.33
N LEU A 13 -3.37 1.50 -8.21
CA LEU A 13 -3.10 0.10 -8.56
C LEU A 13 -2.84 -0.04 -10.06
N LEU A 14 -3.57 0.72 -10.88
CA LEU A 14 -3.33 0.74 -12.32
C LEU A 14 -1.94 1.30 -12.63
N TRP A 15 -1.54 2.37 -11.96
CA TRP A 15 -0.20 2.94 -12.13
C TRP A 15 0.89 1.95 -11.70
N MET A 16 0.73 1.30 -10.54
CA MET A 16 1.68 0.31 -10.07
C MET A 16 1.83 -0.84 -11.07
N ARG A 17 0.70 -1.32 -11.61
CA ARG A 17 0.70 -2.36 -12.63
C ARG A 17 1.44 -1.91 -13.90
N THR A 18 1.18 -0.69 -14.35
CA THR A 18 1.85 -0.10 -15.51
C THR A 18 3.36 0.06 -15.27
N TYR A 19 3.72 0.48 -14.07
CA TYR A 19 5.12 0.64 -13.69
C TYR A 19 5.89 -0.68 -13.85
N TYR A 20 5.34 -1.78 -13.34
CA TYR A 20 6.01 -3.08 -13.43
C TYR A 20 5.79 -3.79 -14.76
N ALA A 21 4.93 -3.29 -15.62
CA ALA A 21 4.79 -3.81 -16.98
C ALA A 21 5.75 -3.12 -17.95
N HIS A 22 6.00 -1.83 -17.77
CA HIS A 22 6.68 -1.01 -18.78
C HIS A 22 7.90 -0.23 -18.29
N VAL A 23 7.92 0.17 -17.01
CA VAL A 23 9.02 0.99 -16.50
C VAL A 23 10.11 0.12 -15.87
N PHE A 24 9.73 -0.86 -15.07
CA PHE A 24 10.68 -1.74 -14.40
C PHE A 24 10.20 -3.19 -14.39
N PRO A 25 10.13 -3.84 -15.57
CA PRO A 25 9.62 -5.23 -15.65
C PRO A 25 10.44 -6.23 -14.85
N ASP A 26 11.75 -6.02 -14.73
CA ASP A 26 12.63 -6.95 -14.01
C ASP A 26 12.28 -7.05 -12.52
N GLY A 27 11.63 -6.03 -11.97
CA GLY A 27 11.22 -6.03 -10.57
C GLY A 27 9.84 -6.60 -10.30
N ALA A 28 9.10 -7.02 -11.35
CA ALA A 28 7.68 -7.37 -11.22
C ALA A 28 7.43 -8.53 -10.26
N LYS A 29 8.21 -9.62 -10.36
CA LYS A 29 8.03 -10.78 -9.50
C LYS A 29 8.32 -10.47 -8.04
N ARG A 30 9.40 -9.73 -7.79
CA ARG A 30 9.77 -9.32 -6.45
C ARG A 30 8.71 -8.40 -5.85
N ALA A 31 8.22 -7.45 -6.65
CA ALA A 31 7.19 -6.53 -6.20
C ALA A 31 5.89 -7.26 -5.82
N ALA A 32 5.46 -8.23 -6.62
CA ALA A 32 4.27 -9.02 -6.34
C ALA A 32 4.42 -9.77 -5.01
N LYS A 33 5.59 -10.35 -4.78
CA LYS A 33 5.88 -11.08 -3.53
C LYS A 33 5.86 -10.14 -2.33
N GLN A 34 6.51 -8.98 -2.44
CA GLN A 34 6.56 -8.02 -1.35
C GLN A 34 5.19 -7.38 -1.09
N TYR A 35 4.40 -7.15 -2.11
CA TYR A 35 3.03 -6.69 -1.99
C TYR A 35 2.20 -7.68 -1.14
N GLY A 36 2.26 -8.96 -1.48
CA GLY A 36 1.55 -10.00 -0.72
C GLY A 36 2.00 -10.08 0.73
N LYS A 37 3.31 -9.99 0.97
CA LYS A 37 3.85 -9.99 2.33
C LYS A 37 3.39 -8.76 3.12
N ALA A 38 3.39 -7.59 2.50
CA ALA A 38 2.96 -6.36 3.15
C ALA A 38 1.49 -6.44 3.55
N CYS A 39 0.64 -6.95 2.67
CA CYS A 39 -0.78 -7.18 2.99
C CYS A 39 -0.92 -8.09 4.21
N SER A 40 -0.17 -9.19 4.24
CA SER A 40 -0.22 -10.14 5.36
C SER A 40 0.25 -9.49 6.66
N ILE A 41 1.30 -8.69 6.62
CA ILE A 41 1.84 -8.01 7.80
C ILE A 41 0.81 -7.05 8.38
N ILE A 42 0.19 -6.22 7.54
CA ILE A 42 -0.82 -5.26 7.98
C ILE A 42 -2.04 -5.97 8.57
N ARG A 43 -2.48 -7.06 7.94
CA ARG A 43 -3.62 -7.82 8.43
C ARG A 43 -3.39 -8.40 9.82
N LYS A 44 -2.17 -8.82 10.12
CA LYS A 44 -1.80 -9.39 11.42
C LYS A 44 -1.55 -8.31 12.47
N ASN A 45 -1.05 -7.15 12.05
CA ASN A 45 -0.75 -6.04 12.95
C ASN A 45 -1.11 -4.70 12.30
N PRO A 46 -2.37 -4.24 12.46
CA PRO A 46 -2.82 -3.00 11.82
C PRO A 46 -2.05 -1.76 12.25
N PHE A 47 -1.32 -1.82 13.36
CA PHE A 47 -0.56 -0.66 13.86
C PHE A 47 0.91 -0.67 13.45
N VAL A 48 1.29 -1.56 12.53
CA VAL A 48 2.69 -1.69 12.09
C VAL A 48 3.18 -0.47 11.31
N GLY A 49 2.31 0.18 10.54
CA GLY A 49 2.66 1.39 9.81
C GLY A 49 2.82 2.58 10.73
N HIS A 50 3.56 3.60 10.28
CA HIS A 50 3.69 4.81 11.09
C HIS A 50 2.55 5.78 10.81
N PRO A 51 2.16 6.57 11.82
CA PRO A 51 1.09 7.54 11.65
C PRO A 51 1.43 8.57 10.58
N VAL A 52 0.42 8.96 9.81
CA VAL A 52 0.50 10.09 8.89
C VAL A 52 0.11 11.33 9.68
N GLU A 53 1.05 12.27 9.86
CA GLU A 53 0.88 13.39 10.78
C GLU A 53 -0.34 14.27 10.47
N GLU A 54 -0.62 14.45 9.18
CA GLU A 54 -1.67 15.35 8.73
C GLU A 54 -3.08 14.77 8.83
N ILE A 55 -3.20 13.46 9.03
CA ILE A 55 -4.51 12.78 9.00
C ILE A 55 -4.61 11.83 10.18
N GLU A 56 -5.60 12.10 11.04
CA GLU A 56 -5.84 11.28 12.22
C GLU A 56 -6.22 9.85 11.83
N ASP A 57 -5.71 8.88 12.58
CA ASP A 57 -6.00 7.44 12.45
C ASP A 57 -5.55 6.80 11.15
N VAL A 58 -4.74 7.49 10.36
CA VAL A 58 -4.20 6.97 9.10
C VAL A 58 -2.73 6.64 9.28
N ARG A 59 -2.32 5.51 8.72
CA ARG A 59 -0.95 5.02 8.78
C ARG A 59 -0.41 4.75 7.39
N GLU A 60 0.91 4.76 7.29
CA GLU A 60 1.62 4.43 6.07
C GLU A 60 2.57 3.26 6.32
N PHE A 61 2.53 2.26 5.44
CA PHE A 61 3.45 1.13 5.49
C PHE A 61 4.09 0.94 4.11
N SER A 62 5.41 1.11 4.05
CA SER A 62 6.16 0.95 2.81
C SER A 62 6.20 -0.51 2.40
N ILE A 63 5.92 -0.79 1.12
CA ILE A 63 6.07 -2.12 0.56
C ILE A 63 7.56 -2.31 0.28
N PRO A 64 8.24 -3.24 0.98
CA PRO A 64 9.69 -3.38 0.85
C PRO A 64 10.13 -3.60 -0.59
N GLN A 65 11.28 -3.03 -0.95
CA GLN A 65 11.89 -3.20 -2.28
C GLN A 65 11.03 -2.65 -3.43
N THR A 66 10.10 -1.75 -3.11
CA THR A 66 9.30 -1.04 -4.10
C THR A 66 9.23 0.44 -3.73
N PRO A 67 8.92 1.33 -4.68
CA PRO A 67 8.68 2.73 -4.35
C PRO A 67 7.26 3.00 -3.84
N PHE A 68 6.47 1.95 -3.57
CA PHE A 68 5.07 2.10 -3.19
C PHE A 68 4.85 1.86 -1.71
N SER A 69 3.82 2.51 -1.17
CA SER A 69 3.39 2.30 0.21
C SER A 69 1.88 2.22 0.28
N PHE A 70 1.38 1.52 1.30
CA PHE A 70 -0.04 1.52 1.62
C PHE A 70 -0.33 2.68 2.57
N ILE A 71 -1.34 3.47 2.24
CA ILE A 71 -1.94 4.45 3.15
C ILE A 71 -3.26 3.84 3.59
N TYR A 72 -3.41 3.57 4.88
CA TYR A 72 -4.53 2.78 5.38
C TYR A 72 -4.98 3.21 6.76
N ARG A 73 -6.16 2.74 7.15
CA ARG A 73 -6.70 2.93 8.50
C ARG A 73 -7.45 1.69 8.95
N ALA A 74 -7.50 1.47 10.27
CA ALA A 74 -8.33 0.43 10.85
C ALA A 74 -9.70 1.03 11.18
N VAL A 75 -10.77 0.39 10.73
CA VAL A 75 -12.15 0.84 10.95
C VAL A 75 -12.96 -0.37 11.38
N GLY A 76 -13.37 -0.41 12.66
CA GLY A 76 -14.07 -1.57 13.19
C GLY A 76 -13.21 -2.82 13.10
N ASP A 77 -13.71 -3.83 12.42
CA ASP A 77 -13.05 -5.13 12.28
C ASP A 77 -12.34 -5.29 10.92
N ARG A 78 -12.15 -4.18 10.19
CA ARG A 78 -11.50 -4.22 8.88
C ARG A 78 -10.43 -3.15 8.76
N ILE A 79 -9.56 -3.33 7.77
CA ILE A 79 -8.53 -2.36 7.41
C ILE A 79 -8.90 -1.83 6.04
N GLU A 80 -9.01 -0.50 5.92
CA GLU A 80 -9.32 0.15 4.65
C GLU A 80 -8.05 0.73 4.08
N VAL A 81 -7.63 0.28 2.90
CA VAL A 81 -6.52 0.88 2.16
C VAL A 81 -7.09 2.05 1.36
N LEU A 82 -6.61 3.24 1.67
CA LEU A 82 -7.07 4.50 1.09
C LEU A 82 -6.32 4.83 -0.20
N ARG A 83 -5.01 4.56 -0.20
CA ARG A 83 -4.13 4.82 -1.34
C ARG A 83 -3.04 3.77 -1.41
N VAL A 84 -2.54 3.52 -2.61
CA VAL A 84 -1.27 2.82 -2.83
C VAL A 84 -0.35 3.87 -3.45
N TRP A 85 0.44 4.49 -2.58
CA TRP A 85 1.15 5.73 -2.88
C TRP A 85 2.51 5.47 -3.50
N ASP A 86 2.82 6.14 -4.62
CA ASP A 86 4.18 6.16 -5.16
C ASP A 86 4.97 7.18 -4.35
N GLN A 87 5.91 6.71 -3.54
CA GLN A 87 6.66 7.54 -2.61
C GLN A 87 7.58 8.55 -3.30
N ARG A 88 7.77 8.41 -4.60
CA ARG A 88 8.58 9.35 -5.39
C ARG A 88 7.78 10.59 -5.78
N ASN A 89 6.46 10.54 -5.68
CA ASN A 89 5.61 11.70 -5.97
C ASN A 89 5.59 12.65 -4.79
N ASP A 90 5.56 13.96 -5.08
CA ASP A 90 5.32 14.98 -4.05
C ASP A 90 3.87 14.91 -3.58
N ARG A 91 3.70 15.16 -2.29
CA ARG A 91 2.38 15.15 -1.68
C ARG A 91 1.82 16.55 -1.52
#